data_b79c5a847bae6d8bfd1084b9db5f75bb
#
_entry.id   b79c5a847bae6d8bfd1084b9db5f75bb
#
_cell.length_a   1.000
_cell.length_b   1.000
_cell.length_c   1.000
_cell.angle_alpha   90.00
_cell.angle_beta   90.00
_cell.angle_gamma   90.00
#
_symmetry.space_group_name_H-M   'P 1'
#
loop_
_entity.id
_entity.type
_entity.pdbx_description
1 polymer ?
#
loop_
_entity_poly.entity_id
_entity_poly.type
_entity_poly.pdbx_seq_one_letter_code
_entity_poly.pdbx_strand_id
1 'polypeptide(L)'
;MTIYALSSGPGISGVAVSRISGKDTSRVIELMTGKKVPRPRVATLRKINKINTSELIDEGIILWFPGPDSYTGEDMAEIQVHGSKAVINALHTNISHVENCRLAEPGEFTKRAFQNGKINLLKAESVADLIASETEIQRQQAVSYTHLT
;
A
#
# COMPACT_ATOMS: atom_id res chain seq x y z
N MET A 1 -3.10 -13.53 -3.39
CA MET A 1 -3.95 -12.33 -3.42
C MET A 1 -3.10 -11.07 -3.37
N THR A 2 -3.59 -10.02 -3.97
CA THR A 2 -2.99 -8.69 -3.84
C THR A 2 -3.35 -8.11 -2.48
N ILE A 3 -2.37 -7.54 -1.80
CA ILE A 3 -2.52 -6.99 -0.45
C ILE A 3 -2.22 -5.51 -0.44
N TYR A 4 -2.83 -4.80 0.50
CA TYR A 4 -2.58 -3.38 0.72
C TYR A 4 -2.55 -3.08 2.21
N ALA A 5 -1.80 -2.07 2.61
CA ALA A 5 -1.78 -1.57 3.98
C ALA A 5 -1.11 -0.20 4.04
N LEU A 6 -1.35 0.51 5.13
CA LEU A 6 -0.59 1.69 5.47
C LEU A 6 0.85 1.29 5.79
N SER A 7 1.81 2.00 5.24
CA SER A 7 3.24 1.75 5.47
C SER A 7 3.94 2.90 6.21
N SER A 8 3.31 4.05 6.30
CA SER A 8 3.78 5.16 7.14
C SER A 8 3.17 5.07 8.54
N GLY A 9 3.91 5.56 9.54
CA GLY A 9 3.38 5.58 10.90
C GLY A 9 2.08 6.37 11.00
N PRO A 10 1.17 5.96 11.90
CA PRO A 10 -0.03 6.75 12.18
C PRO A 10 0.42 7.97 12.97
N GLY A 11 0.07 9.08 12.51
CA GLY A 11 0.40 10.32 13.18
C GLY A 11 -0.14 11.46 12.38
N ILE A 12 -0.12 12.63 12.98
CA ILE A 12 -0.43 13.85 12.28
C ILE A 12 0.77 14.14 11.36
N SER A 13 0.88 13.43 10.26
CA SER A 13 1.82 13.78 9.21
C SER A 13 1.03 14.35 8.03
N GLY A 14 1.66 15.24 7.28
CA GLY A 14 1.03 15.78 6.08
C GLY A 14 0.78 14.72 5.02
N VAL A 15 1.49 13.60 5.07
CA VAL A 15 1.47 12.55 4.05
C VAL A 15 1.32 11.17 4.68
N ALA A 16 0.42 10.38 4.15
CA ALA A 16 0.29 8.96 4.45
C ALA A 16 0.72 8.15 3.24
N VAL A 17 1.46 7.08 3.47
CA VAL A 17 1.93 6.17 2.42
C VAL A 17 1.23 4.83 2.59
N SER A 18 0.55 4.39 1.55
CA SER A 18 -0.01 3.04 1.47
C SER A 18 0.76 2.23 0.44
N ARG A 19 0.97 0.96 0.73
CA ARG A 19 1.59 0.01 -0.21
C ARG A 19 0.58 -0.98 -0.73
N ILE A 20 0.78 -1.39 -1.98
CA ILE A 20 0.04 -2.48 -2.60
C ILE A 20 1.06 -3.47 -3.15
N SER A 21 0.82 -4.75 -2.99
CA SER A 21 1.70 -5.80 -3.53
C SER A 21 0.89 -6.98 -4.03
N GLY A 22 1.17 -7.42 -5.25
CA GLY A 22 0.54 -8.57 -5.86
C GLY A 22 0.26 -8.36 -7.33
N LYS A 23 -0.26 -9.39 -7.97
CA LYS A 23 -0.48 -9.41 -9.43
C LYS A 23 -1.53 -8.40 -9.91
N ASP A 24 -2.43 -7.95 -9.03
CA ASP A 24 -3.49 -7.01 -9.40
C ASP A 24 -3.14 -5.56 -9.12
N THR A 25 -1.90 -5.26 -8.73
CA THR A 25 -1.47 -3.91 -8.36
C THR A 25 -1.69 -2.91 -9.49
N SER A 26 -1.28 -3.24 -10.72
CA SER A 26 -1.47 -2.37 -11.87
C SER A 26 -2.95 -2.11 -12.14
N ARG A 27 -3.78 -3.13 -12.02
CA ARG A 27 -5.23 -3.01 -12.19
C ARG A 27 -5.85 -2.06 -11.18
N VAL A 28 -5.44 -2.16 -9.91
CA VAL A 28 -5.91 -1.26 -8.85
C VAL A 28 -5.59 0.19 -9.20
N ILE A 29 -4.34 0.46 -9.60
CA ILE A 29 -3.92 1.81 -9.98
C ILE A 29 -4.73 2.31 -11.17
N GLU A 30 -4.92 1.50 -12.19
CA GLU A 30 -5.68 1.88 -13.38
C GLU A 30 -7.15 2.17 -13.06
N LEU A 31 -7.77 1.35 -12.21
CA LEU A 31 -9.16 1.56 -11.80
C LEU A 31 -9.36 2.85 -11.00
N MET A 32 -8.39 3.19 -10.13
CA MET A 32 -8.49 4.39 -9.29
C MET A 32 -8.15 5.67 -10.02
N THR A 33 -7.24 5.62 -10.99
CA THR A 33 -6.74 6.83 -11.66
C THR A 33 -7.29 7.03 -13.05
N GLY A 34 -7.87 5.99 -13.65
CA GLY A 34 -8.30 6.03 -15.04
C GLY A 34 -7.16 6.07 -16.05
N LYS A 35 -5.93 5.84 -15.58
CA LYS A 35 -4.72 5.87 -16.41
C LYS A 35 -3.87 4.63 -16.16
N LYS A 36 -3.04 4.27 -17.12
CA LYS A 36 -2.06 3.20 -16.95
C LYS A 36 -1.07 3.56 -15.84
N VAL A 37 -0.41 2.54 -15.29
CA VAL A 37 0.63 2.74 -14.28
C VAL A 37 1.70 3.71 -14.78
N PRO A 38 2.24 4.56 -13.90
CA PRO A 38 3.30 5.48 -14.30
C PRO A 38 4.60 4.75 -14.62
N ARG A 39 5.58 5.50 -15.12
CA ARG A 39 6.92 4.95 -15.37
C ARG A 39 7.47 4.39 -14.06
N PRO A 40 8.15 3.23 -14.10
CA PRO A 40 8.71 2.63 -12.89
C PRO A 40 9.60 3.59 -12.11
N ARG A 41 9.40 3.66 -10.82
CA ARG A 41 10.19 4.42 -9.84
C ARG A 41 10.20 5.93 -10.05
N VAL A 42 9.26 6.45 -10.81
CA VAL A 42 9.10 7.90 -11.01
C VAL A 42 7.89 8.38 -10.23
N ALA A 43 8.11 9.28 -9.28
CA ALA A 43 7.05 9.90 -8.51
C ALA A 43 6.12 10.67 -9.45
N THR A 44 4.87 10.24 -9.54
CA THR A 44 3.94 10.76 -10.53
C THR A 44 2.64 11.20 -9.86
N LEU A 45 2.28 12.47 -10.07
CA LEU A 45 1.05 13.03 -9.53
C LEU A 45 -0.16 12.49 -10.28
N ARG A 46 -1.15 11.99 -9.54
CA ARG A 46 -2.39 11.46 -10.11
C ARG A 46 -3.58 11.82 -9.25
N LYS A 47 -4.70 12.08 -9.90
CA LYS A 47 -5.99 12.14 -9.21
C LYS A 47 -6.46 10.73 -8.92
N ILE A 48 -6.88 10.50 -7.69
CA ILE A 48 -7.35 9.21 -7.21
C ILE A 48 -8.85 9.33 -6.94
N ASN A 49 -9.64 8.57 -7.68
CA ASN A 49 -11.09 8.63 -7.61
C ASN A 49 -11.67 7.34 -7.03
N LYS A 50 -12.87 7.42 -6.50
CA LYS A 50 -13.66 6.24 -6.21
C LYS A 50 -13.88 5.48 -7.52
N ILE A 51 -13.68 4.17 -7.48
CA ILE A 51 -13.74 3.30 -8.67
C ILE A 51 -15.11 3.42 -9.34
N ASN A 52 -15.10 3.52 -10.66
CA ASN A 52 -16.29 3.68 -11.50
C ASN A 52 -17.04 5.00 -11.28
N THR A 53 -16.40 5.98 -10.68
CA THR A 53 -16.99 7.31 -10.48
C THR A 53 -15.97 8.39 -10.84
N SER A 54 -16.44 9.63 -10.93
CA SER A 54 -15.57 10.80 -11.04
C SER A 54 -15.35 11.49 -9.69
N GLU A 55 -15.79 10.84 -8.59
CA GLU A 55 -15.66 11.41 -7.25
C GLU A 55 -14.22 11.31 -6.77
N LEU A 56 -13.58 12.46 -6.56
CA LEU A 56 -12.19 12.54 -6.13
C LEU A 56 -12.05 12.16 -4.67
N ILE A 57 -11.12 11.21 -4.39
CA ILE A 57 -10.69 10.92 -3.03
C ILE A 57 -9.59 11.89 -2.63
N ASP A 58 -8.56 11.99 -3.46
CA ASP A 58 -7.41 12.86 -3.24
C ASP A 58 -6.58 12.96 -4.52
N GLU A 59 -5.67 13.91 -4.55
CA GLU A 59 -4.62 13.98 -5.55
C GLU A 59 -3.32 13.65 -4.85
N GLY A 60 -2.61 12.62 -5.31
CA GLY A 60 -1.44 12.09 -4.63
C GLY A 60 -0.35 11.63 -5.57
N ILE A 61 0.73 11.14 -4.97
CA ILE A 61 1.88 10.62 -5.70
C ILE A 61 1.75 9.10 -5.78
N ILE A 62 1.97 8.56 -6.98
CA ILE A 62 2.04 7.12 -7.19
C ILE A 62 3.44 6.76 -7.67
N LEU A 63 3.99 5.72 -7.03
CA LEU A 63 5.24 5.10 -7.42
C LEU A 63 4.94 3.66 -7.81
N TRP A 64 5.36 3.29 -9.02
CA TRP A 64 5.17 1.94 -9.55
C TRP A 64 6.46 1.15 -9.53
N PHE A 65 6.41 -0.07 -8.98
CA PHE A 65 7.56 -0.96 -8.88
C PHE A 65 7.20 -2.31 -9.48
N PRO A 66 7.46 -2.52 -10.79
CA PRO A 66 7.17 -3.82 -11.40
C PRO A 66 8.08 -4.91 -10.83
N GLY A 67 7.50 -6.07 -10.55
CA GLY A 67 8.29 -7.22 -10.14
C GLY A 67 9.20 -7.73 -11.26
N PRO A 68 10.29 -8.42 -10.93
CA PRO A 68 10.74 -8.78 -9.58
C PRO A 68 11.52 -7.69 -8.85
N ASP A 69 11.76 -6.53 -9.46
CA ASP A 69 12.58 -5.44 -8.91
C ASP A 69 11.77 -4.58 -7.95
N SER A 70 11.25 -5.19 -6.92
CA SER A 70 10.44 -4.57 -5.88
C SER A 70 10.78 -5.15 -4.51
N TYR A 71 10.27 -4.53 -3.46
CA TYR A 71 10.52 -4.98 -2.09
C TYR A 71 10.08 -6.43 -1.86
N THR A 72 8.88 -6.79 -2.31
CA THR A 72 8.35 -8.15 -2.13
C THR A 72 8.73 -9.10 -3.25
N GLY A 73 9.26 -8.60 -4.36
CA GLY A 73 9.47 -9.38 -5.58
C GLY A 73 8.24 -9.49 -6.46
N GLU A 74 7.11 -8.96 -6.01
CA GLU A 74 5.88 -8.89 -6.77
C GLU A 74 5.72 -7.49 -7.38
N ASP A 75 4.72 -7.30 -8.25
CA ASP A 75 4.32 -5.96 -8.64
C ASP A 75 3.87 -5.18 -7.41
N MET A 76 4.43 -4.00 -7.22
CA MET A 76 4.12 -3.16 -6.08
C MET A 76 3.85 -1.73 -6.50
N ALA A 77 3.12 -1.02 -5.66
CA ALA A 77 2.95 0.42 -5.76
C ALA A 77 2.96 1.07 -4.38
N GLU A 78 3.40 2.31 -4.34
CA GLU A 78 3.18 3.19 -3.19
C GLU A 78 2.25 4.30 -3.61
N ILE A 79 1.29 4.61 -2.75
CA ILE A 79 0.35 5.70 -2.95
C ILE A 79 0.52 6.67 -1.79
N GLN A 80 0.93 7.89 -2.09
CA GLN A 80 1.14 8.94 -1.11
C GLN A 80 0.00 9.94 -1.20
N VAL A 81 -0.79 10.03 -0.15
CA VAL A 81 -1.95 10.90 -0.05
C VAL A 81 -1.87 11.78 1.18
N HIS A 82 -2.80 12.74 1.33
CA HIS A 82 -2.90 13.52 2.54
C HIS A 82 -3.15 12.61 3.74
N GLY A 83 -2.46 12.90 4.85
CA GLY A 83 -2.44 12.07 6.05
C GLY A 83 -3.68 12.15 6.92
N SER A 84 -4.85 12.48 6.36
CA SER A 84 -6.10 12.48 7.13
C SER A 84 -6.68 11.08 7.21
N LYS A 85 -7.32 10.78 8.35
CA LYS A 85 -8.00 9.49 8.54
C LYS A 85 -9.08 9.26 7.48
N ALA A 86 -9.80 10.31 7.11
CA ALA A 86 -10.86 10.23 6.12
C ALA A 86 -10.32 9.82 4.74
N VAL A 87 -9.21 10.40 4.31
CA VAL A 87 -8.59 10.07 3.02
C VAL A 87 -8.04 8.64 3.03
N ILE A 88 -7.31 8.27 4.07
CA ILE A 88 -6.76 6.91 4.21
C ILE A 88 -7.88 5.87 4.20
N ASN A 89 -8.94 6.11 4.96
CA ASN A 89 -10.07 5.20 5.04
C ASN A 89 -10.79 5.08 3.68
N ALA A 90 -11.02 6.20 3.01
CA ALA A 90 -11.64 6.20 1.68
C ALA A 90 -10.78 5.45 0.65
N LEU A 91 -9.46 5.65 0.67
CA LEU A 91 -8.53 4.95 -0.21
C LEU A 91 -8.58 3.44 0.03
N HIS A 92 -8.49 3.01 1.27
CA HIS A 92 -8.48 1.58 1.60
C HIS A 92 -9.82 0.91 1.33
N THR A 93 -10.92 1.58 1.61
CA THR A 93 -12.25 1.08 1.26
C THR A 93 -12.36 0.90 -0.25
N ASN A 94 -11.86 1.86 -1.01
CA ASN A 94 -11.84 1.80 -2.47
C ASN A 94 -11.09 0.56 -2.98
N ILE A 95 -9.89 0.32 -2.47
CA ILE A 95 -9.08 -0.84 -2.87
C ILE A 95 -9.75 -2.15 -2.45
N SER A 96 -10.43 -2.17 -1.30
CA SER A 96 -11.12 -3.37 -0.81
C SER A 96 -12.22 -3.87 -1.75
N HIS A 97 -12.75 -3.00 -2.60
CA HIS A 97 -13.77 -3.36 -3.58
C HIS A 97 -13.20 -3.98 -4.85
N VAL A 98 -11.90 -3.95 -5.04
CA VAL A 98 -11.25 -4.60 -6.19
C VAL A 98 -11.17 -6.09 -5.92
N GLU A 99 -11.61 -6.88 -6.89
CA GLU A 99 -11.55 -8.34 -6.80
C GLU A 99 -10.11 -8.79 -6.52
N ASN A 100 -9.96 -9.78 -5.64
CA ASN A 100 -8.68 -10.38 -5.29
C ASN A 100 -7.73 -9.49 -4.48
N CYS A 101 -8.25 -8.42 -3.90
CA CYS A 101 -7.48 -7.52 -3.05
C CYS A 101 -8.00 -7.60 -1.61
N ARG A 102 -7.08 -7.64 -0.66
CA ARG A 102 -7.42 -7.66 0.76
C ARG A 102 -6.39 -6.88 1.58
N LEU A 103 -6.79 -6.51 2.77
CA LEU A 103 -5.85 -5.91 3.72
C LEU A 103 -4.75 -6.92 4.06
N ALA A 104 -3.51 -6.46 4.12
CA ALA A 104 -2.38 -7.30 4.47
C ALA A 104 -2.50 -7.82 5.90
N GLU A 105 -2.07 -9.07 6.09
CA GLU A 105 -1.88 -9.61 7.43
C GLU A 105 -0.65 -8.97 8.09
N PRO A 106 -0.55 -9.01 9.43
CA PRO A 106 0.60 -8.44 10.13
C PRO A 106 1.94 -8.96 9.58
N GLY A 107 2.78 -8.05 9.12
CA GLY A 107 4.12 -8.37 8.60
C GLY A 107 4.13 -9.06 7.24
N GLU A 108 3.04 -9.07 6.52
CA GLU A 108 2.92 -9.85 5.28
C GLU A 108 3.83 -9.36 4.16
N PHE A 109 4.05 -8.04 4.03
CA PHE A 109 4.97 -7.52 3.00
C PHE A 109 6.38 -8.06 3.22
N THR A 110 6.87 -7.99 4.44
CA THR A 110 8.20 -8.52 4.79
C THR A 110 8.27 -10.04 4.65
N LYS A 111 7.21 -10.75 5.02
CA LYS A 111 7.15 -12.20 4.83
C LYS A 111 7.22 -12.59 3.36
N ARG A 112 6.52 -11.88 2.49
CA ARG A 112 6.58 -12.11 1.03
C ARG A 112 7.95 -11.80 0.48
N ALA A 113 8.57 -10.70 0.91
CA ALA A 113 9.92 -10.34 0.51
C ALA A 113 10.91 -11.46 0.88
N PHE A 114 10.78 -12.01 2.08
CA PHE A 114 11.59 -13.13 2.52
C PHE A 114 11.36 -14.38 1.67
N GLN A 115 10.10 -14.76 1.45
CA GLN A 115 9.74 -15.94 0.67
C GLN A 115 10.24 -15.84 -0.78
N ASN A 116 10.30 -14.64 -1.34
CA ASN A 116 10.76 -14.40 -2.69
C ASN A 116 12.26 -14.11 -2.79
N GLY A 117 13.02 -14.35 -1.71
CA GLY A 117 14.46 -14.20 -1.70
C GLY A 117 14.96 -12.76 -1.82
N LYS A 118 14.12 -11.78 -1.50
CA LYS A 118 14.47 -10.36 -1.62
C LYS A 118 15.21 -9.82 -0.40
N ILE A 119 15.11 -10.50 0.73
CA ILE A 119 15.80 -10.13 1.97
C ILE A 119 16.94 -11.11 2.21
N ASN A 120 18.14 -10.57 2.38
CA ASN A 120 19.31 -11.37 2.72
C ASN A 120 19.28 -11.70 4.22
N LEU A 121 19.25 -12.99 4.53
CA LEU A 121 19.16 -13.51 5.91
C LEU A 121 20.48 -13.56 6.63
N LEU A 122 21.34 -12.60 6.48
CA LEU A 122 22.57 -12.57 7.28
C LEU A 122 22.27 -12.46 8.78
N LYS A 123 21.08 -11.96 9.15
CA LYS A 123 20.64 -11.87 10.54
C LYS A 123 19.12 -12.08 10.62
N ALA A 124 18.71 -13.23 11.14
CA ALA A 124 17.29 -13.50 11.40
C ALA A 124 16.64 -12.45 12.29
N GLU A 125 17.39 -11.84 13.21
CA GLU A 125 16.93 -10.76 14.08
C GLU A 125 16.46 -9.55 13.28
N SER A 126 17.17 -9.19 12.20
CA SER A 126 16.80 -8.04 11.37
C SER A 126 15.47 -8.27 10.65
N VAL A 127 15.19 -9.49 10.21
CA VAL A 127 13.91 -9.83 9.59
C VAL A 127 12.79 -9.77 10.61
N ALA A 128 13.01 -10.29 11.81
CA ALA A 128 12.06 -10.22 12.91
C ALA A 128 11.73 -8.77 13.29
N ASP A 129 12.73 -7.90 13.32
CA ASP A 129 12.56 -6.48 13.61
C ASP A 129 11.75 -5.78 12.53
N LEU A 130 11.99 -6.10 11.26
CA LEU A 130 11.21 -5.55 10.16
C LEU A 130 9.74 -5.98 10.25
N ILE A 131 9.50 -7.24 10.55
CA ILE A 131 8.13 -7.77 10.72
C ILE A 131 7.46 -7.09 11.91
N ALA A 132 8.15 -6.94 13.02
CA ALA A 132 7.62 -6.30 14.22
C ALA A 132 7.26 -4.83 13.95
N SER A 133 8.11 -4.10 13.25
CA SER A 133 7.87 -2.70 12.89
C SER A 133 6.64 -2.55 11.97
N GLU A 134 6.54 -3.39 10.94
CA GLU A 134 5.39 -3.42 10.04
C GLU A 134 4.11 -3.77 10.79
N THR A 135 4.16 -4.76 11.66
CA THR A 135 3.03 -5.21 12.49
C THR A 135 2.54 -4.09 13.39
N GLU A 136 3.45 -3.31 13.98
CA GLU A 136 3.08 -2.20 14.85
C GLU A 136 2.31 -1.11 14.10
N ILE A 137 2.78 -0.75 12.91
CA ILE A 137 2.08 0.23 12.05
C ILE A 137 0.68 -0.27 11.70
N GLN A 138 0.55 -1.53 11.32
CA GLN A 138 -0.72 -2.15 10.96
C GLN A 138 -1.68 -2.22 12.16
N ARG A 139 -1.17 -2.55 13.34
CA ARG A 139 -1.96 -2.60 14.56
C ARG A 139 -2.52 -1.23 14.92
N GLN A 140 -1.72 -0.19 14.83
CA GLN A 140 -2.15 1.18 15.10
C GLN A 140 -3.21 1.65 14.11
N GLN A 141 -3.10 1.25 12.85
CA GLN A 141 -4.10 1.53 11.83
C GLN A 141 -5.44 0.85 12.16
N ALA A 142 -5.43 -0.40 12.58
CA ALA A 142 -6.63 -1.14 12.96
C ALA A 142 -7.37 -0.46 14.12
N VAL A 143 -6.65 0.02 15.13
CA VAL A 143 -7.22 0.80 16.23
C VAL A 143 -7.87 2.08 15.74
N SER A 144 -7.22 2.79 14.82
CA SER A 144 -7.78 4.01 14.22
C SER A 144 -9.09 3.73 13.48
N TYR A 145 -9.18 2.65 12.76
CA TYR A 145 -10.42 2.25 12.06
C TYR A 145 -11.53 1.94 13.05
N THR A 146 -11.23 1.26 14.13
CA THR A 146 -12.20 0.96 15.20
C THR A 146 -12.79 2.24 15.77
N HIS A 147 -11.99 3.27 15.95
CA HIS A 147 -12.45 4.55 16.50
C HIS A 147 -13.25 5.38 15.50
N LEU A 148 -13.17 5.10 14.20
CA LEU A 148 -13.89 5.82 13.16
C LEU A 148 -15.31 5.27 12.93
N THR A 149 -15.57 4.11 13.46
CA THR A 149 -16.90 3.51 13.40
C THR A 149 -17.69 3.78 14.66
#